data_bc130e7d75eb5a9f2639cf4069b89779
#
_entry.id   bc130e7d75eb5a9f2639cf4069b89779
#
_cell.length_a   1.000
_cell.length_b   1.000
_cell.length_c   1.000
_cell.angle_alpha   90.00
_cell.angle_beta   90.00
_cell.angle_gamma   90.00
#
_symmetry.space_group_name_H-M   'P 1'
#
loop_
_entity.id
_entity.type
_entity.pdbx_description
1 polymer ?
#
loop_
_entity_poly.entity_id
_entity_poly.type
_entity_poly.pdbx_seq_one_letter_code
_entity_poly.pdbx_strand_id
1 'polypeptide(L)'
;MYPPECQGAGPQAMRLTLRAASPPILRSARGIPVNTAFGTALAVLASASLAACATTASKAPAGKPSTSATSSGPSAPLPRGLDPAASKDPFPTTYRPLPGRAVALVGATVLTGTGAQVENGTVLIRDGRIAGVGAGLAVPAGYETVDARGKWVTPGLIDTHSHLGVYPSPGAPAHSDGNESTDPNTAQVWAEHSVWPQDPGFNLARAGGVTTILVLPGSANLFGGRGVTLRNVPARTVQDMKFPGAPYTLKMACGENPKRVYGSKNRAPSTRMGNVAGYRAAWINAADYMRKWDDYRAKSGRGEKADPPKRDLQLDTLVGVLKGEILVENHCYRADEMAQMIDIAGEFGYRITAFHHAVEAYKIGDLLAKNDICAATWTNWWGSKLEFNDAIEANVPLVEAAGACAIIKSDDPDVIQRLNQEAAEAMAAGRAAGLQITEAQAIRWITANPAKALGIAAETGTLEAGKRGDVTLWDANPFSIYARAQRVWIDGGLAYDRSDPRLQPKSDFELGLEVRR
;
A
#
# COMPACT_ATOMS: atom_id res chain seq x y z
N MET A 1 4.69 13.46 3.91
CA MET A 1 5.68 14.49 4.31
C MET A 1 6.13 14.14 5.71
N TYR A 2 7.30 13.55 5.85
CA TYR A 2 8.00 13.53 7.14
C TYR A 2 8.41 14.97 7.45
N PRO A 3 8.40 15.42 8.71
CA PRO A 3 8.92 16.73 9.03
C PRO A 3 10.39 16.82 8.58
N PRO A 4 10.91 18.01 8.24
CA PRO A 4 12.22 18.21 7.63
C PRO A 4 13.44 17.82 8.50
N GLU A 5 13.25 17.17 9.63
CA GLU A 5 14.32 16.85 10.60
C GLU A 5 15.12 15.56 10.28
N CYS A 6 14.82 14.86 9.19
CA CYS A 6 15.53 13.64 8.78
C CYS A 6 16.47 13.81 7.58
N GLN A 7 16.92 15.01 7.25
CA GLN A 7 17.95 15.22 6.25
C GLN A 7 19.29 15.55 6.91
N GLY A 8 20.19 14.57 6.91
CA GLY A 8 21.63 14.70 6.79
C GLY A 8 22.41 15.38 7.92
N ALA A 9 23.00 14.59 8.80
CA ALA A 9 24.26 14.96 9.43
C ALA A 9 25.23 13.78 9.36
N GLY A 10 26.21 13.87 8.47
CA GLY A 10 27.37 12.99 8.45
C GLY A 10 28.23 13.16 9.70
N PRO A 11 29.06 12.16 10.07
CA PRO A 11 29.82 12.19 11.32
C PRO A 11 31.02 13.13 11.19
N GLN A 12 30.95 14.32 11.76
CA GLN A 12 32.12 15.11 12.10
C GLN A 12 32.44 14.90 13.58
N ALA A 13 33.62 14.32 13.82
CA ALA A 13 34.20 14.16 15.13
C ALA A 13 34.44 15.53 15.79
N MET A 14 33.73 15.83 16.85
CA MET A 14 33.90 17.05 17.63
C MET A 14 34.54 16.67 18.99
N ARG A 15 35.79 17.11 19.17
CA ARG A 15 36.51 17.04 20.46
C ARG A 15 35.85 17.99 21.46
N LEU A 16 35.42 17.43 22.59
CA LEU A 16 34.97 18.20 23.75
C LEU A 16 36.17 18.88 24.42
N THR A 17 36.15 20.19 24.58
CA THR A 17 36.82 20.93 25.61
C THR A 17 35.79 21.59 26.51
N LEU A 18 35.70 21.10 27.75
CA LEU A 18 34.92 21.69 28.83
C LEU A 18 35.52 23.04 29.25
N ARG A 19 34.74 24.12 29.20
CA ARG A 19 34.95 25.30 30.05
C ARG A 19 33.59 25.69 30.65
N ALA A 20 33.59 25.72 31.97
CA ALA A 20 32.48 26.21 32.79
C ALA A 20 32.34 27.74 32.68
N ALA A 21 31.13 28.24 32.59
CA ALA A 21 30.80 29.63 32.89
C ALA A 21 29.38 29.72 33.45
N SER A 22 29.30 30.44 34.57
CA SER A 22 28.17 30.64 35.46
C SER A 22 27.08 31.57 34.85
N PRO A 23 25.84 31.60 35.40
CA PRO A 23 24.70 32.28 34.82
C PRO A 23 24.61 33.76 35.17
N PRO A 24 23.98 34.62 34.37
CA PRO A 24 23.57 35.95 34.82
C PRO A 24 22.07 36.03 35.13
N ILE A 25 21.89 36.71 36.23
CA ILE A 25 20.82 37.30 36.96
C ILE A 25 19.71 37.93 36.11
N LEU A 26 18.48 37.66 36.56
CA LEU A 26 17.24 38.39 36.20
C LEU A 26 17.32 39.91 36.50
N ARG A 27 16.85 40.72 35.55
CA ARG A 27 16.33 42.06 35.85
C ARG A 27 14.94 42.25 35.21
N SER A 28 14.00 42.66 36.05
CA SER A 28 12.64 43.07 35.74
C SER A 28 12.62 44.46 35.08
N ALA A 29 11.68 44.67 34.16
CA ALA A 29 11.14 46.00 33.84
C ALA A 29 9.69 45.84 33.38
N ARG A 30 8.76 46.23 34.26
CA ARG A 30 7.72 47.26 34.13
C ARG A 30 7.19 47.41 32.68
N GLY A 31 5.91 47.11 32.33
CA GLY A 31 4.67 47.66 32.79
C GLY A 31 4.28 48.91 31.97
N ILE A 32 3.26 48.82 31.10
CA ILE A 32 2.42 49.93 30.58
C ILE A 32 1.09 49.32 30.05
N PRO A 33 -0.01 50.07 29.96
CA PRO A 33 -1.26 49.69 30.63
C PRO A 33 -2.43 49.32 29.68
N VAL A 34 -3.40 48.70 30.31
CA VAL A 34 -4.77 48.45 29.81
C VAL A 34 -5.49 49.74 29.48
N ASN A 35 -6.11 49.82 28.33
CA ASN A 35 -7.16 50.80 28.06
C ASN A 35 -8.48 50.07 27.73
N THR A 36 -9.37 50.16 28.69
CA THR A 36 -10.80 49.84 28.59
C THR A 36 -11.54 51.05 28.01
N ALA A 37 -12.40 50.80 27.02
CA ALA A 37 -13.53 51.71 26.72
C ALA A 37 -14.67 50.89 26.14
N PHE A 38 -15.63 50.64 26.93
CA PHE A 38 -17.06 50.91 26.88
C PHE A 38 -17.67 51.25 25.53
N GLY A 39 -18.76 50.52 25.19
CA GLY A 39 -19.69 50.88 24.14
C GLY A 39 -20.96 50.04 24.21
N THR A 40 -21.91 50.54 24.88
CA THR A 40 -23.26 50.05 25.21
C THR A 40 -24.19 49.92 23.99
N ALA A 41 -24.96 48.85 23.96
CA ALA A 41 -26.40 48.70 23.63
C ALA A 41 -27.03 49.50 22.49
N LEU A 42 -27.76 48.82 21.61
CA LEU A 42 -29.17 49.19 21.31
C LEU A 42 -29.96 48.00 20.77
N ALA A 43 -31.00 47.63 21.49
CA ALA A 43 -32.06 46.74 21.03
C ALA A 43 -33.07 47.56 20.22
N VAL A 44 -33.52 47.04 19.08
CA VAL A 44 -34.72 47.55 18.40
C VAL A 44 -35.63 46.38 18.06
N LEU A 45 -36.79 46.42 18.70
CA LEU A 45 -38.00 45.68 18.36
C LEU A 45 -38.52 46.12 16.98
N ALA A 46 -38.96 45.18 16.18
CA ALA A 46 -39.91 45.45 15.10
C ALA A 46 -40.98 44.36 15.05
N SER A 47 -42.17 44.85 15.13
CA SER A 47 -43.44 44.19 15.37
C SER A 47 -43.99 43.39 14.18
N ALA A 48 -44.82 42.43 14.52
CA ALA A 48 -45.66 41.62 13.67
C ALA A 48 -46.64 42.42 12.77
N SER A 49 -46.93 41.87 11.59
CA SER A 49 -48.17 42.14 10.87
C SER A 49 -48.75 40.84 10.38
N LEU A 50 -49.79 40.37 11.00
CA LEU A 50 -50.72 39.35 10.53
C LEU A 50 -51.58 39.95 9.43
N ALA A 51 -51.62 39.34 8.26
CA ALA A 51 -52.69 39.49 7.28
C ALA A 51 -53.43 38.17 7.17
N ALA A 52 -54.62 38.12 7.66
CA ALA A 52 -55.58 37.05 7.50
C ALA A 52 -56.27 37.20 6.14
N CYS A 53 -56.20 36.18 5.27
CA CYS A 53 -57.12 36.00 4.15
C CYS A 53 -58.00 34.80 4.44
N ALA A 54 -59.25 35.05 4.74
CA ALA A 54 -60.31 34.07 4.78
C ALA A 54 -60.73 33.72 3.36
N THR A 55 -60.69 32.45 2.99
CA THR A 55 -61.33 31.91 1.80
C THR A 55 -62.32 30.81 2.16
N THR A 56 -63.51 30.99 1.71
CA THR A 56 -64.73 30.23 1.85
C THR A 56 -64.57 28.75 1.50
N ALA A 57 -65.09 27.91 2.37
CA ALA A 57 -65.21 26.47 2.16
C ALA A 57 -66.31 26.17 1.08
N SER A 58 -65.89 25.54 0.01
CA SER A 58 -66.81 24.86 -0.91
C SER A 58 -66.82 23.38 -0.57
N LYS A 59 -68.03 22.88 -0.23
CA LYS A 59 -68.30 21.49 0.09
C LYS A 59 -68.34 20.69 -1.23
N ALA A 60 -67.39 19.77 -1.48
CA ALA A 60 -67.46 18.77 -2.55
C ALA A 60 -67.88 17.40 -1.98
N PRO A 61 -68.54 16.55 -2.74
CA PRO A 61 -69.23 15.38 -2.20
C PRO A 61 -68.26 14.23 -1.87
N ALA A 62 -68.61 13.45 -0.88
CA ALA A 62 -67.91 12.29 -0.38
C ALA A 62 -67.77 11.20 -1.50
N GLY A 63 -66.58 11.11 -2.03
CA GLY A 63 -66.14 9.98 -2.83
C GLY A 63 -65.73 8.81 -1.92
N LYS A 64 -66.23 7.61 -2.25
CA LYS A 64 -65.89 6.34 -1.55
C LYS A 64 -64.36 6.14 -1.50
N PRO A 65 -63.82 5.55 -0.42
CA PRO A 65 -62.41 5.22 -0.38
C PRO A 65 -62.12 4.15 -1.43
N SER A 66 -61.34 4.53 -2.46
CA SER A 66 -60.70 3.58 -3.35
C SER A 66 -59.56 2.93 -2.58
N THR A 67 -59.77 1.70 -2.18
CA THR A 67 -58.68 0.83 -1.76
C THR A 67 -57.86 0.51 -3.00
N SER A 68 -56.84 1.36 -3.28
CA SER A 68 -55.78 0.97 -4.18
C SER A 68 -54.98 -0.11 -3.46
N ALA A 69 -55.26 -1.36 -3.83
CA ALA A 69 -54.38 -2.49 -3.54
C ALA A 69 -53.00 -2.14 -4.13
N THR A 70 -52.07 -1.75 -3.27
CA THR A 70 -50.66 -1.63 -3.62
C THR A 70 -50.20 -3.03 -4.04
N SER A 71 -50.04 -3.24 -5.33
CA SER A 71 -49.46 -4.45 -5.90
C SER A 71 -48.05 -4.57 -5.28
N SER A 72 -47.86 -5.59 -4.43
CA SER A 72 -46.57 -6.03 -3.93
C SER A 72 -45.80 -6.70 -5.06
N GLY A 73 -45.33 -5.90 -6.00
CA GLY A 73 -44.30 -6.34 -6.94
C GLY A 73 -42.93 -6.36 -6.23
N PRO A 74 -41.98 -7.19 -6.69
CA PRO A 74 -40.64 -7.16 -6.18
C PRO A 74 -40.08 -5.73 -6.24
N SER A 75 -39.43 -5.30 -5.16
CA SER A 75 -38.80 -3.96 -5.10
C SER A 75 -37.84 -3.82 -6.28
N ALA A 76 -37.89 -2.67 -6.97
CA ALA A 76 -36.99 -2.39 -8.09
C ALA A 76 -35.53 -2.55 -7.64
N PRO A 77 -34.64 -3.07 -8.51
CA PRO A 77 -33.24 -3.25 -8.17
C PRO A 77 -32.60 -1.90 -7.79
N LEU A 78 -31.75 -1.89 -6.79
CA LEU A 78 -31.03 -0.71 -6.36
C LEU A 78 -30.14 -0.16 -7.48
N PRO A 79 -30.02 1.17 -7.62
CA PRO A 79 -28.97 1.75 -8.44
C PRO A 79 -27.60 1.20 -8.04
N ARG A 80 -26.74 0.94 -9.03
CA ARG A 80 -25.43 0.32 -8.81
C ARG A 80 -24.62 0.99 -7.69
N GLY A 81 -24.60 2.33 -7.65
CA GLY A 81 -23.88 3.09 -6.62
C GLY A 81 -24.45 2.97 -5.20
N LEU A 82 -25.67 2.46 -5.04
CA LEU A 82 -26.30 2.25 -3.72
C LEU A 82 -26.22 0.79 -3.23
N ASP A 83 -25.83 -0.14 -4.10
CA ASP A 83 -25.63 -1.56 -3.74
C ASP A 83 -24.15 -1.87 -3.57
N PRO A 84 -23.68 -2.19 -2.34
CA PRO A 84 -22.29 -2.56 -2.09
C PRO A 84 -21.83 -3.78 -2.93
N ALA A 85 -22.71 -4.73 -3.21
CA ALA A 85 -22.37 -5.92 -3.98
C ALA A 85 -22.13 -5.62 -5.47
N ALA A 86 -22.88 -4.67 -6.03
CA ALA A 86 -22.75 -4.25 -7.42
C ALA A 86 -21.59 -3.27 -7.67
N SER A 87 -20.98 -2.75 -6.61
CA SER A 87 -19.93 -1.69 -6.66
C SER A 87 -18.64 -2.08 -5.94
N LYS A 88 -18.24 -3.36 -5.98
CA LYS A 88 -16.98 -3.82 -5.35
C LYS A 88 -15.74 -3.18 -5.98
N ASP A 89 -15.70 -3.05 -7.29
CA ASP A 89 -14.69 -2.32 -8.04
C ASP A 89 -15.37 -1.38 -9.05
N PRO A 90 -15.73 -0.15 -8.65
CA PRO A 90 -16.37 0.82 -9.53
C PRO A 90 -15.40 1.43 -10.56
N PHE A 91 -14.09 1.23 -10.37
CA PHE A 91 -13.02 1.75 -11.22
C PHE A 91 -12.15 0.59 -11.76
N PRO A 92 -12.69 -0.26 -12.65
CA PRO A 92 -11.98 -1.45 -13.12
C PRO A 92 -10.71 -1.08 -13.87
N THR A 93 -9.77 -2.02 -13.89
CA THR A 93 -8.52 -1.89 -14.64
C THR A 93 -8.78 -1.71 -16.13
N THR A 94 -8.04 -0.79 -16.74
CA THR A 94 -7.93 -0.63 -18.21
C THR A 94 -6.54 -1.00 -18.70
N TYR A 95 -5.72 -1.60 -17.81
CA TYR A 95 -4.36 -2.02 -18.11
C TYR A 95 -4.29 -2.91 -19.36
N ARG A 96 -3.31 -2.59 -20.20
CA ARG A 96 -2.93 -3.41 -21.36
C ARG A 96 -1.42 -3.59 -21.34
N PRO A 97 -0.93 -4.83 -21.53
CA PRO A 97 0.50 -5.07 -21.63
C PRO A 97 1.14 -4.21 -22.73
N LEU A 98 2.38 -3.81 -22.50
CA LEU A 98 3.20 -3.20 -23.54
C LEU A 98 3.38 -4.20 -24.68
N PRO A 99 3.53 -3.75 -25.95
CA PRO A 99 3.83 -4.64 -27.07
C PRO A 99 5.09 -5.46 -26.77
N GLY A 100 5.00 -6.79 -26.87
CA GLY A 100 6.09 -7.71 -26.60
C GLY A 100 6.40 -8.57 -27.83
N ARG A 101 7.66 -9.02 -27.92
CA ARG A 101 8.11 -10.05 -28.88
C ARG A 101 8.43 -11.33 -28.12
N ALA A 102 8.49 -12.44 -28.81
CA ALA A 102 9.06 -13.64 -28.21
C ALA A 102 10.57 -13.43 -28.00
N VAL A 103 11.04 -13.56 -26.76
CA VAL A 103 12.43 -13.31 -26.34
C VAL A 103 13.00 -14.53 -25.63
N ALA A 104 14.24 -14.88 -25.94
CA ALA A 104 15.02 -15.88 -25.25
C ALA A 104 16.26 -15.24 -24.62
N LEU A 105 16.37 -15.27 -23.29
CA LEU A 105 17.56 -14.87 -22.55
C LEU A 105 18.41 -16.12 -22.35
N VAL A 106 19.61 -16.19 -22.98
CA VAL A 106 20.39 -17.43 -23.10
C VAL A 106 21.71 -17.34 -22.35
N GLY A 107 22.00 -18.35 -21.54
CA GLY A 107 23.31 -18.53 -20.89
C GLY A 107 23.47 -17.78 -19.56
N ALA A 108 22.38 -17.34 -18.94
CA ALA A 108 22.39 -16.60 -17.66
C ALA A 108 22.56 -17.51 -16.43
N THR A 109 23.00 -16.95 -15.32
CA THR A 109 22.67 -17.48 -13.99
C THR A 109 21.25 -17.00 -13.66
N VAL A 110 20.30 -17.92 -13.47
CA VAL A 110 18.88 -17.62 -13.27
C VAL A 110 18.48 -17.91 -11.83
N LEU A 111 18.02 -16.91 -11.10
CA LEU A 111 17.33 -17.08 -9.82
C LEU A 111 15.84 -17.13 -10.11
N THR A 112 15.23 -18.29 -9.93
CA THR A 112 13.84 -18.51 -10.38
C THR A 112 12.77 -17.90 -9.49
N GLY A 113 13.12 -17.48 -8.27
CA GLY A 113 12.15 -17.06 -7.26
C GLY A 113 11.43 -18.24 -6.55
N THR A 114 11.60 -19.47 -7.04
CA THR A 114 11.06 -20.67 -6.37
C THR A 114 11.97 -21.25 -5.29
N GLY A 115 13.17 -20.66 -5.12
CA GLY A 115 14.26 -21.18 -4.30
C GLY A 115 15.31 -21.95 -5.09
N ALA A 116 15.18 -22.04 -6.43
CA ALA A 116 16.14 -22.67 -7.31
C ALA A 116 17.03 -21.64 -8.03
N GLN A 117 18.29 -22.04 -8.30
CA GLN A 117 19.24 -21.35 -9.16
C GLN A 117 19.58 -22.26 -10.33
N VAL A 118 19.62 -21.71 -11.54
CA VAL A 118 19.95 -22.43 -12.78
C VAL A 118 21.15 -21.78 -13.45
N GLU A 119 22.26 -22.48 -13.46
CA GLU A 119 23.48 -22.05 -14.16
C GLU A 119 23.35 -22.28 -15.67
N ASN A 120 23.93 -21.37 -16.45
CA ASN A 120 23.87 -21.40 -17.93
C ASN A 120 22.42 -21.61 -18.43
N GLY A 121 21.49 -20.97 -17.75
CA GLY A 121 20.05 -21.12 -17.97
C GLY A 121 19.55 -20.31 -19.16
N THR A 122 18.42 -20.76 -19.71
CA THR A 122 17.64 -20.03 -20.71
C THR A 122 16.27 -19.71 -20.14
N VAL A 123 15.82 -18.46 -20.32
CA VAL A 123 14.46 -18.01 -20.00
C VAL A 123 13.76 -17.64 -21.30
N LEU A 124 12.63 -18.28 -21.57
CA LEU A 124 11.79 -18.02 -22.75
C LEU A 124 10.56 -17.22 -22.35
N ILE A 125 10.34 -16.10 -23.04
CA ILE A 125 9.17 -15.22 -22.86
C ILE A 125 8.41 -15.20 -24.20
N ARG A 126 7.11 -15.50 -24.18
CA ARG A 126 6.24 -15.45 -25.37
C ARG A 126 4.81 -15.09 -24.95
N ASP A 127 4.16 -14.28 -25.76
CA ASP A 127 2.75 -13.89 -25.57
C ASP A 127 2.47 -13.34 -24.16
N GLY A 128 3.41 -12.52 -23.64
CA GLY A 128 3.31 -11.91 -22.34
C GLY A 128 3.63 -12.81 -21.14
N ARG A 129 4.00 -14.07 -21.38
CA ARG A 129 4.20 -15.09 -20.32
C ARG A 129 5.54 -15.78 -20.43
N ILE A 130 5.97 -16.36 -19.31
CA ILE A 130 7.10 -17.28 -19.26
C ILE A 130 6.68 -18.56 -20.01
N ALA A 131 7.39 -18.88 -21.09
CA ALA A 131 7.18 -20.11 -21.85
C ALA A 131 8.03 -21.28 -21.35
N GLY A 132 9.16 -20.99 -20.70
CA GLY A 132 10.01 -21.99 -20.10
C GLY A 132 11.27 -21.41 -19.46
N VAL A 133 11.83 -22.16 -18.50
CA VAL A 133 13.09 -21.83 -17.82
C VAL A 133 13.86 -23.12 -17.58
N GLY A 134 15.15 -23.14 -17.88
CA GLY A 134 16.00 -24.32 -17.62
C GLY A 134 17.38 -24.24 -18.26
N ALA A 135 18.29 -25.08 -17.79
CA ALA A 135 19.58 -25.30 -18.43
C ALA A 135 19.41 -26.10 -19.73
N GLY A 136 20.15 -25.72 -20.78
CA GLY A 136 20.10 -26.43 -22.06
C GLY A 136 18.76 -26.37 -22.80
N LEU A 137 17.87 -25.48 -22.41
CA LEU A 137 16.56 -25.30 -23.07
C LEU A 137 16.78 -24.75 -24.49
N ALA A 138 16.30 -25.49 -25.51
CA ALA A 138 16.41 -25.08 -26.90
C ALA A 138 15.56 -23.81 -27.15
N VAL A 139 16.12 -22.88 -27.92
CA VAL A 139 15.41 -21.68 -28.35
C VAL A 139 14.61 -22.00 -29.60
N PRO A 140 13.25 -21.93 -29.56
CA PRO A 140 12.44 -22.18 -30.74
C PRO A 140 12.62 -21.09 -31.81
N ALA A 141 12.30 -21.41 -33.06
CA ALA A 141 12.31 -20.43 -34.14
C ALA A 141 11.36 -19.26 -33.83
N GLY A 142 11.74 -18.07 -34.26
CA GLY A 142 10.95 -16.84 -34.09
C GLY A 142 11.16 -16.10 -32.76
N TYR A 143 12.08 -16.59 -31.91
CA TYR A 143 12.50 -15.83 -30.74
C TYR A 143 13.65 -14.87 -31.06
N GLU A 144 13.58 -13.65 -30.54
CA GLU A 144 14.73 -12.76 -30.45
C GLU A 144 15.66 -13.29 -29.36
N THR A 145 16.91 -13.57 -29.71
CA THR A 145 17.89 -14.10 -28.74
C THR A 145 18.68 -12.94 -28.10
N VAL A 146 18.69 -12.90 -26.80
CA VAL A 146 19.52 -12.02 -25.98
C VAL A 146 20.62 -12.81 -25.33
N ASP A 147 21.88 -12.48 -25.64
CA ASP A 147 23.04 -13.07 -24.97
C ASP A 147 23.10 -12.60 -23.50
N ALA A 148 22.88 -13.53 -22.59
CA ALA A 148 22.90 -13.31 -21.16
C ALA A 148 24.08 -14.04 -20.46
N ARG A 149 25.08 -14.51 -21.19
CA ARG A 149 26.29 -15.15 -20.63
C ARG A 149 27.03 -14.17 -19.71
N GLY A 150 27.37 -14.63 -18.51
CA GLY A 150 28.00 -13.82 -17.47
C GLY A 150 27.04 -12.81 -16.80
N LYS A 151 25.75 -12.85 -17.13
CA LYS A 151 24.68 -12.01 -16.58
C LYS A 151 23.73 -12.83 -15.73
N TRP A 152 22.85 -12.14 -15.01
CA TRP A 152 21.88 -12.74 -14.12
C TRP A 152 20.45 -12.41 -14.56
N VAL A 153 19.55 -13.36 -14.35
CA VAL A 153 18.12 -13.18 -14.61
C VAL A 153 17.33 -13.52 -13.37
N THR A 154 16.39 -12.64 -13.02
CA THR A 154 15.46 -12.81 -11.91
C THR A 154 14.02 -12.60 -12.37
N PRO A 155 13.01 -13.02 -11.59
CA PRO A 155 11.68 -12.43 -11.71
C PRO A 155 11.77 -10.91 -11.58
N GLY A 156 10.81 -10.18 -12.13
CA GLY A 156 10.65 -8.77 -11.83
C GLY A 156 10.44 -8.57 -10.33
N LEU A 157 11.09 -7.55 -9.77
CA LEU A 157 10.98 -7.23 -8.36
C LEU A 157 9.59 -6.70 -8.02
N ILE A 158 9.13 -6.96 -6.80
CA ILE A 158 7.82 -6.54 -6.31
C ILE A 158 8.01 -5.80 -4.98
N ASP A 159 7.50 -4.59 -4.90
CA ASP A 159 7.47 -3.82 -3.65
C ASP A 159 6.07 -3.85 -3.03
N THR A 160 5.98 -4.33 -1.79
CA THR A 160 4.73 -4.41 -1.03
C THR A 160 4.39 -3.16 -0.24
N HIS A 161 5.25 -2.14 -0.25
CA HIS A 161 5.01 -0.93 0.52
C HIS A 161 5.63 0.28 -0.15
N SER A 162 4.84 0.93 -0.95
CA SER A 162 5.24 2.17 -1.61
C SER A 162 4.20 3.27 -1.40
N HIS A 163 4.68 4.50 -1.49
CA HIS A 163 3.88 5.71 -1.51
C HIS A 163 4.04 6.50 -2.81
N LEU A 164 4.60 5.88 -3.84
CA LEU A 164 4.74 6.50 -5.16
C LEU A 164 3.39 6.96 -5.69
N GLY A 165 3.38 8.13 -6.28
CA GLY A 165 2.20 8.77 -6.80
C GLY A 165 1.27 9.41 -5.75
N VAL A 166 1.29 8.98 -4.47
CA VAL A 166 0.53 9.63 -3.39
C VAL A 166 1.39 10.58 -2.54
N TYR A 167 2.72 10.40 -2.59
CA TYR A 167 3.74 11.35 -2.17
C TYR A 167 4.79 11.47 -3.27
N PRO A 168 4.45 12.04 -4.43
CA PRO A 168 5.35 12.08 -5.58
C PRO A 168 6.54 13.03 -5.37
N SER A 169 7.59 12.81 -6.15
CA SER A 169 8.75 13.69 -6.23
C SER A 169 8.56 14.78 -7.29
N PRO A 170 9.01 16.03 -7.03
CA PRO A 170 9.51 16.53 -5.75
C PRO A 170 8.39 16.68 -4.72
N GLY A 171 8.69 16.44 -3.42
CA GLY A 171 7.74 16.58 -2.33
C GLY A 171 7.23 18.02 -2.19
N ALA A 172 5.93 18.23 -2.37
CA ALA A 172 5.26 19.51 -2.20
C ALA A 172 3.92 19.33 -1.47
N PRO A 173 3.44 20.33 -0.68
CA PRO A 173 2.15 20.21 0.01
C PRO A 173 0.97 19.88 -0.92
N ALA A 174 0.98 20.41 -2.16
CA ALA A 174 -0.05 20.17 -3.15
C ALA A 174 -0.13 18.71 -3.64
N HIS A 175 0.92 17.92 -3.42
CA HIS A 175 1.01 16.51 -3.80
C HIS A 175 1.04 15.56 -2.58
N SER A 176 0.76 16.05 -1.38
CA SER A 176 0.86 15.28 -0.15
C SER A 176 -0.48 14.61 0.17
N ASP A 177 -0.85 13.61 -0.62
CA ASP A 177 -2.18 12.96 -0.60
C ASP A 177 -2.18 11.56 0.02
N GLY A 178 -1.10 11.16 0.67
CA GLY A 178 -0.96 9.80 1.20
C GLY A 178 -1.70 9.53 2.51
N ASN A 179 -2.17 10.54 3.26
CA ASN A 179 -2.93 10.35 4.50
C ASN A 179 -4.14 11.27 4.59
N GLU A 180 -5.34 10.68 4.65
CA GLU A 180 -6.55 11.39 5.07
C GLU A 180 -6.62 11.39 6.61
N SER A 181 -5.87 12.29 7.26
CA SER A 181 -5.68 12.30 8.70
C SER A 181 -6.74 13.10 9.47
N THR A 182 -7.97 13.18 8.96
CA THR A 182 -9.09 13.91 9.58
C THR A 182 -9.87 13.06 10.58
N ASP A 183 -9.84 11.73 10.41
CA ASP A 183 -10.49 10.76 11.30
C ASP A 183 -9.62 9.52 11.52
N PRO A 184 -9.63 8.88 12.72
CA PRO A 184 -8.88 7.64 12.96
C PRO A 184 -9.29 6.47 12.07
N ASN A 185 -10.50 6.48 11.54
CA ASN A 185 -11.00 5.49 10.61
C ASN A 185 -11.43 6.14 9.30
N THR A 186 -10.56 6.08 8.31
CA THR A 186 -10.81 6.56 6.95
C THR A 186 -10.78 5.41 5.94
N ALA A 187 -11.35 4.26 6.31
CA ALA A 187 -11.39 3.08 5.44
C ALA A 187 -12.12 3.30 4.09
N GLN A 188 -12.88 4.40 3.95
CA GLN A 188 -13.56 4.79 2.72
C GLN A 188 -12.64 5.40 1.65
N VAL A 189 -11.46 5.88 2.00
CA VAL A 189 -10.54 6.47 1.01
C VAL A 189 -9.70 5.39 0.34
N TRP A 190 -9.32 5.62 -0.91
CA TRP A 190 -8.58 4.66 -1.71
C TRP A 190 -7.35 5.35 -2.31
N ALA A 191 -6.16 4.79 -2.12
CA ALA A 191 -4.91 5.34 -2.64
C ALA A 191 -4.96 5.55 -4.17
N GLU A 192 -5.67 4.68 -4.91
CA GLU A 192 -5.79 4.80 -6.37
C GLU A 192 -6.36 6.13 -6.83
N HIS A 193 -7.15 6.83 -6.00
CA HIS A 193 -7.73 8.12 -6.35
C HIS A 193 -6.74 9.29 -6.23
N SER A 194 -5.60 9.06 -5.58
CA SER A 194 -4.54 10.06 -5.38
C SER A 194 -3.24 9.73 -6.11
N VAL A 195 -3.13 8.56 -6.74
CA VAL A 195 -1.94 8.20 -7.50
C VAL A 195 -1.75 9.13 -8.69
N TRP A 196 -0.65 9.84 -8.73
CA TRP A 196 -0.18 10.57 -9.90
C TRP A 196 0.73 9.68 -10.78
N PRO A 197 0.25 9.19 -11.94
CA PRO A 197 1.00 8.21 -12.75
C PRO A 197 2.30 8.73 -13.34
N GLN A 198 2.48 10.06 -13.40
CA GLN A 198 3.68 10.71 -13.92
C GLN A 198 4.75 10.96 -12.87
N ASP A 199 4.56 10.49 -11.62
CA ASP A 199 5.60 10.55 -10.59
C ASP A 199 6.89 9.89 -11.12
N PRO A 200 8.03 10.62 -11.17
CA PRO A 200 9.31 10.10 -11.64
C PRO A 200 9.78 8.87 -10.89
N GLY A 201 9.34 8.71 -9.64
CA GLY A 201 9.65 7.55 -8.81
C GLY A 201 9.28 6.22 -9.47
N PHE A 202 8.18 6.15 -10.25
CA PHE A 202 7.82 4.96 -11.01
C PHE A 202 8.88 4.58 -12.06
N ASN A 203 9.43 5.58 -12.75
CA ASN A 203 10.49 5.35 -13.75
C ASN A 203 11.79 4.86 -13.10
N LEU A 204 12.17 5.48 -11.97
CA LEU A 204 13.36 5.09 -11.21
C LEU A 204 13.21 3.67 -10.63
N ALA A 205 12.06 3.35 -10.06
CA ALA A 205 11.75 2.00 -9.57
C ALA A 205 11.83 0.95 -10.69
N ARG A 206 11.32 1.27 -11.89
CA ARG A 206 11.41 0.38 -13.07
C ARG A 206 12.85 0.17 -13.49
N ALA A 207 13.67 1.23 -13.51
CA ALA A 207 15.11 1.12 -13.77
C ALA A 207 15.86 0.30 -12.71
N GLY A 208 15.31 0.18 -11.50
CA GLY A 208 15.76 -0.71 -10.43
C GLY A 208 15.24 -2.15 -10.54
N GLY A 209 14.48 -2.49 -11.58
CA GLY A 209 13.96 -3.85 -11.78
C GLY A 209 12.57 -4.11 -11.19
N VAL A 210 11.91 -3.10 -10.62
CA VAL A 210 10.60 -3.24 -9.97
C VAL A 210 9.48 -3.22 -11.01
N THR A 211 8.75 -4.31 -11.11
CA THR A 211 7.67 -4.52 -12.11
C THR A 211 6.27 -4.38 -11.54
N THR A 212 6.13 -4.55 -10.23
CA THR A 212 4.85 -4.49 -9.52
C THR A 212 5.02 -3.77 -8.19
N ILE A 213 4.06 -2.92 -7.85
CA ILE A 213 4.13 -2.04 -6.68
C ILE A 213 2.76 -2.04 -5.98
N LEU A 214 2.74 -2.24 -4.66
CA LEU A 214 1.58 -1.91 -3.85
C LEU A 214 1.69 -0.47 -3.37
N VAL A 215 0.81 0.40 -3.83
CA VAL A 215 0.67 1.76 -3.30
C VAL A 215 -0.33 1.76 -2.17
N LEU A 216 0.13 2.18 -0.99
CA LEU A 216 -0.64 2.22 0.26
C LEU A 216 -0.89 3.67 0.70
N PRO A 217 -2.01 3.91 1.42
CA PRO A 217 -2.07 5.07 2.31
C PRO A 217 -0.96 5.03 3.36
N GLY A 218 -0.57 6.17 3.90
CA GLY A 218 0.37 6.26 5.01
C GLY A 218 -0.20 5.71 6.31
N SER A 219 0.56 5.82 7.40
CA SER A 219 0.28 5.16 8.67
C SER A 219 -0.28 6.09 9.76
N ALA A 220 -0.97 7.15 9.39
CA ALA A 220 -1.52 8.12 10.35
C ALA A 220 -2.73 7.58 11.13
N ASN A 221 -3.52 6.69 10.54
CA ASN A 221 -4.85 6.30 10.99
C ASN A 221 -4.86 4.84 11.49
N LEU A 222 -5.81 4.50 12.37
CA LEU A 222 -6.09 3.10 12.71
C LEU A 222 -6.48 2.30 11.46
N PHE A 223 -7.29 2.92 10.58
CA PHE A 223 -7.69 2.43 9.26
C PHE A 223 -7.44 3.53 8.25
N GLY A 224 -6.39 3.39 7.45
CA GLY A 224 -5.91 4.44 6.56
C GLY A 224 -6.60 4.47 5.19
N GLY A 225 -7.31 3.40 4.84
CA GLY A 225 -7.95 3.28 3.53
C GLY A 225 -7.39 2.15 2.65
N ARG A 226 -7.92 2.04 1.43
CA ARG A 226 -7.52 0.96 0.51
C ARG A 226 -6.21 1.28 -0.19
N GLY A 227 -5.33 0.27 -0.25
CA GLY A 227 -4.19 0.26 -1.15
C GLY A 227 -4.55 -0.39 -2.49
N VAL A 228 -3.71 -0.15 -3.50
CA VAL A 228 -3.87 -0.68 -4.86
C VAL A 228 -2.58 -1.25 -5.39
N THR A 229 -2.65 -2.46 -5.97
CA THR A 229 -1.50 -3.09 -6.64
C THR A 229 -1.42 -2.61 -8.07
N LEU A 230 -0.27 -2.08 -8.47
CA LEU A 230 -0.02 -1.50 -9.79
C LEU A 230 1.06 -2.26 -10.57
N ARG A 231 0.89 -2.33 -11.87
CA ARG A 231 1.95 -2.65 -12.84
C ARG A 231 2.81 -1.41 -13.03
N ASN A 232 4.11 -1.53 -12.90
CA ASN A 232 5.00 -0.39 -13.03
C ASN A 232 5.29 -0.05 -14.51
N VAL A 233 4.26 0.40 -15.22
CA VAL A 233 4.32 0.78 -16.63
C VAL A 233 4.04 2.29 -16.80
N PRO A 234 4.56 2.93 -17.87
CA PRO A 234 4.14 4.29 -18.21
C PRO A 234 2.64 4.33 -18.50
N ALA A 235 1.93 5.27 -17.87
CA ALA A 235 0.47 5.36 -18.00
C ALA A 235 -0.01 6.80 -17.88
N ARG A 236 -1.22 7.08 -18.38
CA ARG A 236 -1.89 8.38 -18.24
C ARG A 236 -2.86 8.41 -17.07
N THR A 237 -3.37 7.24 -16.69
CA THR A 237 -4.32 7.07 -15.59
C THR A 237 -3.89 5.91 -14.70
N VAL A 238 -4.30 5.92 -13.45
CA VAL A 238 -4.00 4.82 -12.53
C VAL A 238 -4.65 3.50 -12.97
N GLN A 239 -5.83 3.56 -13.61
CA GLN A 239 -6.50 2.37 -14.14
C GLN A 239 -5.67 1.66 -15.21
N ASP A 240 -4.88 2.41 -15.99
CA ASP A 240 -3.93 1.83 -16.97
C ASP A 240 -2.73 1.12 -16.30
N MET A 241 -2.49 1.36 -15.00
CA MET A 241 -1.46 0.71 -14.20
C MET A 241 -2.01 -0.40 -13.30
N LYS A 242 -3.31 -0.42 -13.02
CA LYS A 242 -3.92 -1.29 -12.03
C LYS A 242 -3.76 -2.76 -12.41
N PHE A 243 -3.19 -3.57 -11.50
CA PHE A 243 -2.90 -4.98 -11.75
C PHE A 243 -4.21 -5.77 -11.95
N PRO A 244 -4.42 -6.43 -13.11
CA PRO A 244 -5.65 -7.15 -13.38
C PRO A 244 -5.90 -8.29 -12.39
N GLY A 245 -7.03 -8.25 -11.69
CA GLY A 245 -7.44 -9.29 -10.76
C GLY A 245 -6.76 -9.27 -9.40
N ALA A 246 -5.82 -8.34 -9.13
CA ALA A 246 -5.27 -8.19 -7.80
C ALA A 246 -6.33 -7.73 -6.80
N PRO A 247 -6.42 -8.32 -5.60
CA PRO A 247 -7.30 -7.83 -4.56
C PRO A 247 -6.86 -6.44 -4.09
N TYR A 248 -7.82 -5.65 -3.60
CA TYR A 248 -7.51 -4.46 -2.83
C TYR A 248 -6.91 -4.85 -1.48
N THR A 249 -6.19 -3.93 -0.88
CA THR A 249 -5.71 -4.07 0.49
C THR A 249 -6.32 -3.01 1.39
N LEU A 250 -6.38 -3.24 2.69
CA LEU A 250 -6.68 -2.24 3.71
C LEU A 250 -5.41 -1.91 4.47
N LYS A 251 -4.97 -0.66 4.41
CA LYS A 251 -3.91 -0.16 5.28
C LYS A 251 -4.45 0.09 6.67
N MET A 252 -3.86 -0.56 7.66
CA MET A 252 -4.06 -0.30 9.09
C MET A 252 -2.75 0.18 9.72
N ALA A 253 -2.83 0.80 10.89
CA ALA A 253 -1.65 1.14 11.67
C ALA A 253 -1.87 0.97 13.17
N CYS A 254 -0.91 0.32 13.85
CA CYS A 254 -0.79 0.24 15.30
C CYS A 254 0.28 1.22 15.83
N GLY A 255 0.52 1.19 17.12
CA GLY A 255 1.66 1.84 17.75
C GLY A 255 1.54 3.35 17.93
N GLU A 256 2.70 4.00 17.85
CA GLU A 256 2.80 5.42 18.17
C GLU A 256 2.16 6.35 17.13
N ASN A 257 2.09 5.92 15.87
CA ASN A 257 1.64 6.81 14.80
C ASN A 257 0.19 7.29 15.00
N PRO A 258 -0.83 6.42 15.11
CA PRO A 258 -2.22 6.88 15.31
C PRO A 258 -2.38 7.66 16.62
N LYS A 259 -1.82 7.17 17.73
CA LYS A 259 -1.95 7.85 19.01
C LYS A 259 -1.32 9.25 19.00
N ARG A 260 -0.19 9.44 18.30
CA ARG A 260 0.47 10.74 18.17
C ARG A 260 -0.34 11.69 17.30
N VAL A 261 -0.78 11.22 16.12
CA VAL A 261 -1.54 12.04 15.16
C VAL A 261 -2.84 12.55 15.76
N TYR A 262 -3.60 11.69 16.45
CA TYR A 262 -4.91 12.10 17.00
C TYR A 262 -4.80 12.66 18.40
N GLY A 263 -3.86 12.18 19.23
CA GLY A 263 -3.57 12.76 20.54
C GLY A 263 -3.15 14.22 20.46
N SER A 264 -2.33 14.60 19.45
CA SER A 264 -1.95 16.01 19.22
C SER A 264 -3.14 16.91 18.82
N LYS A 265 -4.25 16.32 18.35
CA LYS A 265 -5.49 16.99 17.99
C LYS A 265 -6.55 16.91 19.10
N ASN A 266 -6.19 16.47 20.31
CA ASN A 266 -7.11 16.20 21.43
C ASN A 266 -8.25 15.23 21.03
N ARG A 267 -7.95 14.22 20.19
CA ARG A 267 -8.90 13.19 19.74
C ARG A 267 -8.40 11.80 20.14
N ALA A 268 -9.31 10.85 20.26
CA ALA A 268 -8.97 9.43 20.34
C ALA A 268 -8.51 8.92 18.97
N PRO A 269 -7.50 7.99 18.94
CA PRO A 269 -6.76 7.47 20.07
C PRO A 269 -5.63 8.42 20.51
N SER A 270 -5.34 8.48 21.81
CA SER A 270 -4.14 9.14 22.37
C SER A 270 -3.23 8.17 23.11
N THR A 271 -3.63 6.92 23.21
CA THR A 271 -2.92 5.81 23.86
C THR A 271 -3.04 4.53 23.05
N ARG A 272 -2.19 3.51 23.32
CA ARG A 272 -2.34 2.17 22.75
C ARG A 272 -3.63 1.48 23.18
N MET A 273 -4.12 1.73 24.42
CA MET A 273 -5.45 1.29 24.85
C MET A 273 -6.54 1.87 23.96
N GLY A 274 -6.41 3.16 23.59
CA GLY A 274 -7.31 3.82 22.65
C GLY A 274 -7.23 3.26 21.24
N ASN A 275 -6.04 2.85 20.76
CA ASN A 275 -5.90 2.14 19.49
C ASN A 275 -6.75 0.87 19.48
N VAL A 276 -6.57 -0.01 20.47
CA VAL A 276 -7.31 -1.28 20.60
C VAL A 276 -8.82 -1.06 20.67
N ALA A 277 -9.26 -0.10 21.49
CA ALA A 277 -10.68 0.25 21.58
C ALA A 277 -11.25 0.73 20.23
N GLY A 278 -10.48 1.52 19.48
CA GLY A 278 -10.87 2.01 18.16
C GLY A 278 -11.00 0.90 17.11
N TYR A 279 -10.07 -0.05 17.08
CA TYR A 279 -10.17 -1.21 16.18
C TYR A 279 -11.43 -2.02 16.46
N ARG A 280 -11.63 -2.41 17.72
CA ARG A 280 -12.77 -3.25 18.12
C ARG A 280 -14.11 -2.58 17.83
N ALA A 281 -14.24 -1.27 18.12
CA ALA A 281 -15.45 -0.50 17.80
C ALA A 281 -15.76 -0.51 16.29
N ALA A 282 -14.74 -0.31 15.45
CA ALA A 282 -14.92 -0.33 13.99
C ALA A 282 -15.36 -1.71 13.47
N TRP A 283 -14.76 -2.79 13.97
CA TRP A 283 -15.12 -4.16 13.58
C TRP A 283 -16.53 -4.54 14.02
N ILE A 284 -16.95 -4.13 15.24
CA ILE A 284 -18.34 -4.31 15.71
C ILE A 284 -19.32 -3.63 14.75
N ASN A 285 -19.04 -2.38 14.35
CA ASN A 285 -19.90 -1.64 13.43
C ASN A 285 -19.94 -2.30 12.04
N ALA A 286 -18.81 -2.81 11.55
CA ALA A 286 -18.74 -3.51 10.27
C ALA A 286 -19.55 -4.82 10.30
N ALA A 287 -19.45 -5.60 11.37
CA ALA A 287 -20.22 -6.84 11.53
C ALA A 287 -21.74 -6.59 11.59
N ASP A 288 -22.17 -5.54 12.30
CA ASP A 288 -23.59 -5.14 12.34
C ASP A 288 -24.09 -4.66 10.96
N TYR A 289 -23.30 -3.88 10.25
CA TYR A 289 -23.61 -3.42 8.89
C TYR A 289 -23.71 -4.61 7.91
N MET A 290 -22.78 -5.55 7.96
CA MET A 290 -22.80 -6.78 7.15
C MET A 290 -24.10 -7.56 7.39
N ARG A 291 -24.46 -7.81 8.67
CA ARG A 291 -25.69 -8.51 9.05
C ARG A 291 -26.95 -7.81 8.49
N LYS A 292 -27.04 -6.47 8.59
CA LYS A 292 -28.18 -5.71 8.05
C LYS A 292 -28.35 -5.89 6.55
N TRP A 293 -27.26 -5.86 5.78
CA TRP A 293 -27.30 -6.10 4.34
C TRP A 293 -27.67 -7.55 4.00
N ASP A 294 -27.18 -8.53 4.76
CA ASP A 294 -27.51 -9.93 4.55
C ASP A 294 -28.98 -10.21 4.86
N ASP A 295 -29.52 -9.64 5.95
CA ASP A 295 -30.96 -9.69 6.26
C ASP A 295 -31.83 -9.07 5.17
N TYR A 296 -31.43 -7.90 4.67
CA TYR A 296 -32.13 -7.25 3.53
C TYR A 296 -32.14 -8.14 2.30
N ARG A 297 -30.98 -8.70 1.91
CA ARG A 297 -30.89 -9.57 0.73
C ARG A 297 -31.70 -10.85 0.90
N ALA A 298 -31.68 -11.45 2.09
CA ALA A 298 -32.48 -12.64 2.39
C ALA A 298 -33.98 -12.37 2.27
N LYS A 299 -34.47 -11.25 2.81
CA LYS A 299 -35.88 -10.83 2.68
C LYS A 299 -36.26 -10.54 1.23
N SER A 300 -35.47 -9.72 0.56
CA SER A 300 -35.68 -9.37 -0.85
C SER A 300 -35.69 -10.62 -1.76
N GLY A 301 -34.78 -11.57 -1.52
CA GLY A 301 -34.72 -12.84 -2.25
C GLY A 301 -35.95 -13.75 -2.05
N ARG A 302 -36.69 -13.56 -0.97
CA ARG A 302 -38.00 -14.24 -0.72
C ARG A 302 -39.18 -13.43 -1.22
N GLY A 303 -38.97 -12.28 -1.87
CA GLY A 303 -40.05 -11.40 -2.34
C GLY A 303 -40.72 -10.59 -1.20
N GLU A 304 -40.13 -10.56 -0.01
CA GLU A 304 -40.63 -9.77 1.11
C GLU A 304 -40.28 -8.29 0.90
N LYS A 305 -41.18 -7.41 1.29
CA LYS A 305 -40.91 -5.97 1.26
C LYS A 305 -39.89 -5.64 2.36
N ALA A 306 -38.73 -5.12 1.99
CA ALA A 306 -37.69 -4.67 2.89
C ALA A 306 -37.03 -3.42 2.33
N ASP A 307 -36.72 -2.46 3.21
CA ASP A 307 -35.95 -1.29 2.82
C ASP A 307 -34.44 -1.61 2.91
N PRO A 308 -33.66 -1.19 1.89
CA PRO A 308 -32.22 -1.41 1.91
C PRO A 308 -31.55 -0.58 3.02
N PRO A 309 -30.55 -1.13 3.71
CA PRO A 309 -29.73 -0.34 4.62
C PRO A 309 -29.05 0.81 3.87
N LYS A 310 -28.83 1.93 4.56
CA LYS A 310 -28.02 3.02 4.00
C LYS A 310 -26.61 2.52 3.72
N ARG A 311 -26.13 2.74 2.49
CA ARG A 311 -24.75 2.40 2.13
C ARG A 311 -23.75 3.29 2.88
N ASP A 312 -22.68 2.68 3.37
CA ASP A 312 -21.56 3.31 4.05
C ASP A 312 -20.26 2.81 3.45
N LEU A 313 -19.50 3.69 2.79
CA LEU A 313 -18.26 3.34 2.08
C LEU A 313 -17.13 2.92 3.02
N GLN A 314 -17.12 3.42 4.26
CA GLN A 314 -16.16 3.03 5.28
C GLN A 314 -16.42 1.58 5.70
N LEU A 315 -17.68 1.26 5.99
CA LEU A 315 -18.10 -0.08 6.39
C LEU A 315 -18.03 -1.07 5.23
N ASP A 316 -18.24 -0.63 3.97
CA ASP A 316 -18.04 -1.47 2.78
C ASP A 316 -16.61 -2.05 2.73
N THR A 317 -15.59 -1.22 3.03
CA THR A 317 -14.20 -1.65 3.06
C THR A 317 -13.95 -2.67 4.18
N LEU A 318 -14.44 -2.37 5.39
CA LEU A 318 -14.26 -3.27 6.54
C LEU A 318 -14.99 -4.60 6.35
N VAL A 319 -16.20 -4.59 5.77
CA VAL A 319 -16.93 -5.81 5.42
C VAL A 319 -16.18 -6.62 4.36
N GLY A 320 -15.55 -5.96 3.38
CA GLY A 320 -14.70 -6.63 2.41
C GLY A 320 -13.54 -7.41 3.07
N VAL A 321 -12.97 -6.86 4.15
CA VAL A 321 -11.95 -7.56 4.97
C VAL A 321 -12.57 -8.75 5.71
N LEU A 322 -13.70 -8.58 6.40
CA LEU A 322 -14.38 -9.65 7.11
C LEU A 322 -14.78 -10.81 6.18
N LYS A 323 -15.03 -10.53 4.90
CA LYS A 323 -15.32 -11.52 3.86
C LYS A 323 -14.08 -12.12 3.20
N GLY A 324 -12.88 -11.65 3.53
CA GLY A 324 -11.63 -12.09 2.90
C GLY A 324 -11.45 -11.58 1.46
N GLU A 325 -12.21 -10.59 1.02
CA GLU A 325 -12.15 -9.98 -0.32
C GLU A 325 -11.09 -8.86 -0.40
N ILE A 326 -10.72 -8.28 0.74
CA ILE A 326 -9.72 -7.23 0.91
C ILE A 326 -8.65 -7.73 1.87
N LEU A 327 -7.39 -7.69 1.45
CA LEU A 327 -6.25 -8.09 2.25
C LEU A 327 -5.92 -7.04 3.32
N VAL A 328 -5.24 -7.42 4.40
CA VAL A 328 -4.86 -6.49 5.47
C VAL A 328 -3.36 -6.29 5.51
N GLU A 329 -2.91 -5.05 5.30
CA GLU A 329 -1.53 -4.59 5.38
C GLU A 329 -1.38 -3.67 6.60
N ASN A 330 -0.86 -4.22 7.69
CA ASN A 330 -0.88 -3.57 8.99
C ASN A 330 0.50 -3.04 9.38
N HIS A 331 0.65 -1.71 9.42
CA HIS A 331 1.82 -1.06 10.00
C HIS A 331 1.92 -1.37 11.49
N CYS A 332 3.01 -2.00 11.92
CA CYS A 332 3.30 -2.29 13.33
C CYS A 332 4.80 -2.50 13.52
N TYR A 333 5.39 -1.92 14.57
CA TYR A 333 6.82 -2.06 14.83
C TYR A 333 7.11 -3.16 15.84
N ARG A 334 6.41 -3.15 16.99
CA ARG A 334 6.71 -3.92 18.17
C ARG A 334 6.06 -5.31 18.13
N ALA A 335 6.75 -6.29 18.68
CA ALA A 335 6.30 -7.68 18.76
C ALA A 335 4.99 -7.83 19.58
N ASP A 336 4.90 -7.14 20.72
CA ASP A 336 3.71 -7.19 21.59
C ASP A 336 2.47 -6.59 20.92
N GLU A 337 2.63 -5.52 20.14
CA GLU A 337 1.51 -4.92 19.41
C GLU A 337 1.10 -5.75 18.20
N MET A 338 2.04 -6.38 17.47
CA MET A 338 1.72 -7.33 16.41
C MET A 338 0.92 -8.53 16.96
N ALA A 339 1.33 -9.06 18.12
CA ALA A 339 0.58 -10.13 18.79
C ALA A 339 -0.85 -9.71 19.15
N GLN A 340 -1.04 -8.51 19.72
CA GLN A 340 -2.38 -7.96 20.00
C GLN A 340 -3.24 -7.82 18.73
N MET A 341 -2.64 -7.41 17.62
CA MET A 341 -3.38 -7.30 16.35
C MET A 341 -3.80 -8.68 15.82
N ILE A 342 -2.98 -9.73 16.03
CA ILE A 342 -3.35 -11.12 15.71
C ILE A 342 -4.54 -11.57 16.57
N ASP A 343 -4.54 -11.24 17.87
CA ASP A 343 -5.65 -11.57 18.77
C ASP A 343 -6.94 -10.87 18.34
N ILE A 344 -6.88 -9.59 17.95
CA ILE A 344 -8.03 -8.84 17.43
C ILE A 344 -8.54 -9.47 16.12
N ALA A 345 -7.62 -9.87 15.24
CA ALA A 345 -7.99 -10.55 14.00
C ALA A 345 -8.73 -11.86 14.26
N GLY A 346 -8.28 -12.62 15.26
CA GLY A 346 -8.96 -13.83 15.75
C GLY A 346 -10.33 -13.55 16.36
N GLU A 347 -10.48 -12.46 17.17
CA GLU A 347 -11.75 -12.06 17.78
C GLU A 347 -12.84 -11.77 16.72
N PHE A 348 -12.47 -11.14 15.60
CA PHE A 348 -13.43 -10.72 14.56
C PHE A 348 -13.43 -11.61 13.30
N GLY A 349 -12.56 -12.62 13.24
CA GLY A 349 -12.54 -13.61 12.16
C GLY A 349 -11.97 -13.09 10.85
N TYR A 350 -11.09 -12.08 10.85
CA TYR A 350 -10.36 -11.65 9.66
C TYR A 350 -8.89 -12.11 9.71
N ARG A 351 -8.17 -11.96 8.58
CA ARG A 351 -6.75 -12.33 8.48
C ARG A 351 -5.91 -11.10 8.24
N ILE A 352 -4.78 -10.98 8.94
CA ILE A 352 -3.71 -10.06 8.61
C ILE A 352 -2.84 -10.76 7.56
N THR A 353 -2.59 -10.07 6.43
CA THR A 353 -1.79 -10.63 5.34
C THR A 353 -0.30 -10.36 5.58
N ALA A 354 0.03 -9.10 5.94
CA ALA A 354 1.39 -8.75 6.31
C ALA A 354 1.43 -7.66 7.40
N PHE A 355 2.42 -7.76 8.28
CA PHE A 355 2.87 -6.64 9.08
C PHE A 355 3.96 -5.87 8.32
N HIS A 356 3.81 -4.56 8.29
CA HIS A 356 4.75 -3.65 7.66
C HIS A 356 5.60 -2.93 8.71
N HIS A 357 6.83 -2.64 8.34
CA HIS A 357 7.92 -2.19 9.19
C HIS A 357 8.41 -3.30 10.11
N ALA A 358 7.56 -3.91 10.92
CA ALA A 358 7.74 -5.18 11.63
C ALA A 358 9.16 -5.37 12.19
N VAL A 359 9.76 -4.31 12.76
CA VAL A 359 11.18 -4.30 13.15
C VAL A 359 11.51 -5.31 14.24
N GLU A 360 10.51 -5.73 15.02
CA GLU A 360 10.65 -6.78 16.04
C GLU A 360 10.04 -8.13 15.61
N ALA A 361 9.78 -8.35 14.32
CA ALA A 361 9.18 -9.59 13.84
C ALA A 361 10.02 -10.83 14.18
N TYR A 362 11.35 -10.69 14.25
CA TYR A 362 12.25 -11.78 14.67
C TYR A 362 11.95 -12.32 16.06
N LYS A 363 11.32 -11.53 16.95
CA LYS A 363 10.95 -11.95 18.32
C LYS A 363 9.72 -12.86 18.33
N ILE A 364 8.88 -12.85 17.29
CA ILE A 364 7.60 -13.58 17.18
C ILE A 364 7.48 -14.33 15.85
N GLY A 365 8.59 -14.73 15.26
CA GLY A 365 8.61 -15.42 13.97
C GLY A 365 7.77 -16.71 13.97
N ASP A 366 7.75 -17.46 15.07
CA ASP A 366 6.90 -18.64 15.29
C ASP A 366 5.39 -18.29 15.25
N LEU A 367 5.01 -17.19 15.87
CA LEU A 367 3.61 -16.73 15.87
C LEU A 367 3.17 -16.27 14.48
N LEU A 368 4.05 -15.58 13.73
CA LEU A 368 3.81 -15.19 12.34
C LEU A 368 3.67 -16.42 11.45
N ALA A 369 4.57 -17.40 11.57
CA ALA A 369 4.52 -18.66 10.82
C ALA A 369 3.21 -19.43 11.09
N LYS A 370 2.82 -19.56 12.37
CA LYS A 370 1.57 -20.23 12.78
C LYS A 370 0.32 -19.62 12.14
N ASN A 371 0.31 -18.30 11.95
CA ASN A 371 -0.84 -17.57 11.42
C ASN A 371 -0.74 -17.28 9.92
N ASP A 372 0.30 -17.77 9.24
CA ASP A 372 0.57 -17.54 7.82
C ASP A 372 0.62 -16.03 7.47
N ILE A 373 1.30 -15.23 8.31
CA ILE A 373 1.45 -13.79 8.18
C ILE A 373 2.85 -13.47 7.65
N CYS A 374 2.95 -12.60 6.67
CA CYS A 374 4.23 -12.07 6.20
C CYS A 374 4.72 -10.91 7.08
N ALA A 375 6.04 -10.75 7.20
CA ALA A 375 6.68 -9.57 7.78
C ALA A 375 7.43 -8.82 6.68
N ALA A 376 6.98 -7.61 6.37
CA ALA A 376 7.58 -6.72 5.37
C ALA A 376 8.37 -5.62 6.09
N THR A 377 9.70 -5.67 5.98
CA THR A 377 10.61 -4.77 6.68
C THR A 377 11.69 -4.22 5.74
N TRP A 378 12.55 -3.40 6.22
CA TRP A 378 13.80 -2.96 5.62
C TRP A 378 14.98 -3.45 6.47
N THR A 379 16.21 -3.34 5.98
CA THR A 379 17.37 -3.93 6.66
C THR A 379 17.99 -2.99 7.66
N ASN A 380 18.17 -1.71 7.32
CA ASN A 380 19.07 -0.81 8.06
C ASN A 380 18.42 0.51 8.53
N TRP A 381 17.09 0.58 8.60
CA TRP A 381 16.38 1.77 9.08
C TRP A 381 16.03 1.62 10.57
N TRP A 382 16.72 2.34 11.44
CA TRP A 382 16.43 2.40 12.86
C TRP A 382 16.82 3.75 13.49
N GLY A 383 16.47 3.94 14.76
CA GLY A 383 16.93 5.07 15.58
C GLY A 383 16.15 6.37 15.41
N SER A 384 15.23 6.50 14.44
CA SER A 384 14.40 7.70 14.25
C SER A 384 13.21 7.77 15.20
N LYS A 385 12.80 6.65 15.79
CA LYS A 385 11.70 6.51 16.75
C LYS A 385 12.06 5.50 17.82
N LEU A 386 11.46 5.64 19.02
CA LEU A 386 11.65 4.67 20.08
C LEU A 386 11.17 3.26 19.69
N GLU A 387 10.13 3.15 18.90
CA GLU A 387 9.62 1.87 18.38
C GLU A 387 10.56 1.18 17.38
N PHE A 388 11.62 1.84 16.91
CA PHE A 388 12.68 1.27 16.07
C PHE A 388 13.90 0.82 16.87
N ASN A 389 13.90 0.99 18.18
CA ASN A 389 15.11 0.86 18.99
C ASN A 389 15.68 -0.57 18.97
N ASP A 390 14.81 -1.57 18.87
CA ASP A 390 15.19 -2.99 18.82
C ASP A 390 15.26 -3.55 17.39
N ALA A 391 15.37 -2.70 16.37
CA ALA A 391 15.60 -3.14 15.00
C ALA A 391 16.98 -3.81 14.87
N ILE A 392 17.04 -4.89 14.10
CA ILE A 392 18.28 -5.61 13.78
C ILE A 392 18.33 -5.92 12.28
N GLU A 393 19.51 -5.88 11.69
CA GLU A 393 19.73 -6.16 10.26
C GLU A 393 19.35 -7.60 9.88
N ALA A 394 19.51 -8.55 10.80
CA ALA A 394 19.19 -9.96 10.60
C ALA A 394 17.67 -10.28 10.74
N ASN A 395 16.79 -9.29 10.89
CA ASN A 395 15.35 -9.51 11.11
C ASN A 395 14.73 -10.40 10.02
N VAL A 396 14.89 -10.04 8.75
CA VAL A 396 14.32 -10.79 7.61
C VAL A 396 14.78 -12.27 7.59
N PRO A 397 16.08 -12.57 7.63
CA PRO A 397 16.54 -13.96 7.65
C PRO A 397 16.11 -14.74 8.91
N LEU A 398 15.98 -14.10 10.06
CA LEU A 398 15.47 -14.77 11.27
C LEU A 398 13.98 -15.10 11.18
N VAL A 399 13.18 -14.20 10.60
CA VAL A 399 11.76 -14.45 10.30
C VAL A 399 11.61 -15.64 9.34
N GLU A 400 12.42 -15.70 8.27
CA GLU A 400 12.40 -16.85 7.34
C GLU A 400 12.86 -18.15 8.04
N ALA A 401 13.89 -18.09 8.85
CA ALA A 401 14.39 -19.26 9.61
C ALA A 401 13.34 -19.80 10.60
N ALA A 402 12.45 -18.94 11.11
CA ALA A 402 11.31 -19.34 11.93
C ALA A 402 10.15 -19.95 11.10
N GLY A 403 10.28 -20.03 9.76
CA GLY A 403 9.25 -20.57 8.86
C GLY A 403 8.18 -19.55 8.44
N ALA A 404 8.32 -18.29 8.80
CA ALA A 404 7.40 -17.24 8.40
C ALA A 404 7.77 -16.64 7.04
N CYS A 405 6.80 -15.96 6.41
CA CYS A 405 6.99 -15.25 5.17
C CYS A 405 7.73 -13.92 5.41
N ALA A 406 8.99 -13.82 4.97
CA ALA A 406 9.81 -12.63 5.12
C ALA A 406 9.87 -11.82 3.82
N ILE A 407 9.78 -10.49 3.92
CA ILE A 407 9.75 -9.56 2.78
C ILE A 407 10.64 -8.36 3.06
N ILE A 408 11.39 -7.93 2.05
CA ILE A 408 12.04 -6.61 1.99
C ILE A 408 11.12 -5.67 1.21
N LYS A 409 10.88 -4.48 1.76
CA LYS A 409 10.04 -3.43 1.18
C LYS A 409 10.76 -2.07 1.21
N SER A 410 10.28 -1.10 0.42
CA SER A 410 10.95 0.19 0.34
C SER A 410 10.45 1.25 1.33
N ASP A 411 9.16 1.58 1.29
CA ASP A 411 8.56 2.73 2.02
C ASP A 411 9.09 4.12 1.58
N ASP A 412 10.08 4.16 0.73
CA ASP A 412 10.82 5.36 0.35
C ASP A 412 11.03 5.41 -1.17
N PRO A 413 10.84 6.56 -1.83
CA PRO A 413 10.97 6.68 -3.28
C PRO A 413 12.39 6.48 -3.80
N ASP A 414 13.41 6.66 -2.96
CA ASP A 414 14.80 6.45 -3.33
C ASP A 414 15.26 5.01 -3.06
N VAL A 415 14.74 4.38 -2.01
CA VAL A 415 15.07 2.99 -1.66
C VAL A 415 14.42 1.99 -2.62
N ILE A 416 13.22 2.26 -3.12
CA ILE A 416 12.49 1.34 -4.02
C ILE A 416 13.33 0.91 -5.23
N GLN A 417 14.19 1.77 -5.75
CA GLN A 417 15.07 1.44 -6.88
C GLN A 417 16.27 0.55 -6.50
N ARG A 418 16.42 0.19 -5.20
CA ARG A 418 17.54 -0.56 -4.63
C ARG A 418 17.12 -1.74 -3.75
N LEU A 419 15.91 -2.29 -3.96
CA LEU A 419 15.42 -3.45 -3.19
C LEU A 419 16.38 -4.64 -3.22
N ASN A 420 17.11 -4.84 -4.33
CA ASN A 420 18.12 -5.88 -4.45
C ASN A 420 19.31 -5.65 -3.49
N GLN A 421 19.67 -4.40 -3.21
CA GLN A 421 20.76 -4.06 -2.27
C GLN A 421 20.31 -4.25 -0.83
N GLU A 422 19.10 -3.83 -0.48
CA GLU A 422 18.49 -4.10 0.83
C GLU A 422 18.43 -5.61 1.13
N ALA A 423 18.05 -6.41 0.13
CA ALA A 423 18.04 -7.87 0.27
C ALA A 423 19.45 -8.44 0.42
N ALA A 424 20.46 -7.86 -0.23
CA ALA A 424 21.87 -8.24 -0.07
C ALA A 424 22.38 -7.96 1.34
N GLU A 425 22.04 -6.81 1.91
CA GLU A 425 22.38 -6.44 3.29
C GLU A 425 21.75 -7.41 4.30
N ALA A 426 20.45 -7.70 4.17
CA ALA A 426 19.77 -8.69 5.00
C ALA A 426 20.41 -10.07 4.91
N MET A 427 20.75 -10.51 3.67
CA MET A 427 21.44 -11.79 3.45
C MET A 427 22.80 -11.82 4.13
N ALA A 428 23.60 -10.75 4.03
CA ALA A 428 24.89 -10.64 4.68
C ALA A 428 24.76 -10.67 6.21
N ALA A 429 23.81 -9.92 6.79
CA ALA A 429 23.52 -9.90 8.21
C ALA A 429 23.10 -11.28 8.73
N GLY A 430 22.24 -11.99 8.01
CA GLY A 430 21.84 -13.35 8.36
C GLY A 430 23.00 -14.34 8.34
N ARG A 431 23.88 -14.26 7.33
CA ARG A 431 25.10 -15.07 7.27
C ARG A 431 26.06 -14.76 8.42
N ALA A 432 26.22 -13.48 8.78
CA ALA A 432 27.00 -13.06 9.95
C ALA A 432 26.40 -13.57 11.26
N ALA A 433 25.07 -13.72 11.33
CA ALA A 433 24.37 -14.35 12.46
C ALA A 433 24.43 -15.91 12.46
N GLY A 434 25.16 -16.52 11.51
CA GLY A 434 25.36 -17.98 11.43
C GLY A 434 24.31 -18.74 10.62
N LEU A 435 23.37 -18.06 9.96
CA LEU A 435 22.36 -18.69 9.11
C LEU A 435 22.95 -19.05 7.73
N GLN A 436 22.57 -20.20 7.20
CA GLN A 436 22.94 -20.61 5.84
C GLN A 436 21.89 -20.08 4.85
N ILE A 437 22.19 -18.94 4.22
CA ILE A 437 21.28 -18.27 3.30
C ILE A 437 21.89 -18.25 1.89
N THR A 438 21.15 -18.81 0.94
CA THR A 438 21.52 -18.78 -0.48
C THR A 438 20.90 -17.56 -1.18
N GLU A 439 21.45 -17.18 -2.32
CA GLU A 439 20.90 -16.12 -3.18
C GLU A 439 19.51 -16.51 -3.72
N ALA A 440 19.30 -17.81 -3.99
CA ALA A 440 18.02 -18.35 -4.40
C ALA A 440 16.93 -18.26 -3.32
N GLN A 441 17.30 -18.23 -2.04
CA GLN A 441 16.39 -17.91 -0.94
C GLN A 441 16.16 -16.40 -0.86
N ALA A 442 17.23 -15.60 -0.84
CA ALA A 442 17.13 -14.15 -0.65
C ALA A 442 16.31 -13.45 -1.75
N ILE A 443 16.37 -13.92 -3.01
CA ILE A 443 15.58 -13.32 -4.09
C ILE A 443 14.07 -13.45 -3.84
N ARG A 444 13.61 -14.42 -3.07
CA ARG A 444 12.20 -14.61 -2.72
C ARG A 444 11.67 -13.46 -1.87
N TRP A 445 12.51 -12.81 -1.07
CA TRP A 445 12.12 -11.70 -0.19
C TRP A 445 11.65 -10.47 -0.96
N ILE A 446 12.04 -10.35 -2.22
CA ILE A 446 11.70 -9.24 -3.13
C ILE A 446 10.95 -9.68 -4.40
N THR A 447 10.49 -10.95 -4.46
CA THR A 447 9.76 -11.50 -5.62
C THR A 447 8.59 -12.38 -5.18
N ALA A 448 8.82 -13.66 -4.85
CA ALA A 448 7.78 -14.65 -4.55
C ALA A 448 7.00 -14.31 -3.26
N ASN A 449 7.68 -13.93 -2.19
CA ASN A 449 7.04 -13.61 -0.91
C ASN A 449 6.17 -12.35 -1.01
N PRO A 450 6.61 -11.24 -1.63
CA PRO A 450 5.75 -10.12 -1.99
C PRO A 450 4.52 -10.53 -2.81
N ALA A 451 4.71 -11.35 -3.85
CA ALA A 451 3.59 -11.83 -4.66
C ALA A 451 2.55 -12.61 -3.85
N LYS A 452 3.00 -13.41 -2.86
CA LYS A 452 2.12 -14.11 -1.91
C LYS A 452 1.33 -13.12 -1.06
N ALA A 453 2.00 -12.13 -0.46
CA ALA A 453 1.36 -11.13 0.39
C ALA A 453 0.31 -10.30 -0.37
N LEU A 454 0.54 -10.03 -1.65
CA LEU A 454 -0.39 -9.28 -2.51
C LEU A 454 -1.51 -10.14 -3.12
N GLY A 455 -1.54 -11.46 -2.86
CA GLY A 455 -2.53 -12.36 -3.44
C GLY A 455 -2.40 -12.58 -4.94
N ILE A 456 -1.21 -12.33 -5.52
CA ILE A 456 -0.93 -12.43 -6.96
C ILE A 456 0.10 -13.52 -7.31
N ALA A 457 0.44 -14.40 -6.38
CA ALA A 457 1.46 -15.43 -6.56
C ALA A 457 1.15 -16.42 -7.70
N ALA A 458 -0.13 -16.61 -8.04
CA ALA A 458 -0.51 -17.42 -9.21
C ALA A 458 -0.11 -16.76 -10.54
N GLU A 459 0.03 -15.44 -10.58
CA GLU A 459 0.27 -14.68 -11.80
C GLU A 459 1.75 -14.29 -11.98
N THR A 460 2.49 -13.99 -10.91
CA THR A 460 3.86 -13.44 -10.97
C THR A 460 4.68 -13.78 -9.72
N GLY A 461 5.92 -13.26 -9.65
CA GLY A 461 6.84 -13.41 -8.51
C GLY A 461 7.82 -14.56 -8.65
N THR A 462 7.63 -15.45 -9.62
CA THR A 462 8.57 -16.55 -9.95
C THR A 462 8.67 -16.73 -11.46
N LEU A 463 9.80 -17.30 -11.92
CA LEU A 463 10.01 -17.68 -13.33
C LEU A 463 9.51 -19.13 -13.53
N GLU A 464 8.20 -19.29 -13.62
CA GLU A 464 7.54 -20.57 -13.90
C GLU A 464 6.69 -20.46 -15.16
N ALA A 465 6.67 -21.53 -15.98
CA ALA A 465 5.88 -21.55 -17.19
C ALA A 465 4.41 -21.20 -16.92
N GLY A 466 3.84 -20.34 -17.76
CA GLY A 466 2.48 -19.85 -17.64
C GLY A 466 2.31 -18.58 -16.80
N LYS A 467 3.25 -18.22 -15.94
CA LYS A 467 3.24 -16.94 -15.22
C LYS A 467 3.58 -15.76 -16.12
N ARG A 468 3.26 -14.57 -15.70
CA ARG A 468 3.53 -13.31 -16.42
C ARG A 468 5.02 -13.18 -16.73
N GLY A 469 5.34 -12.68 -17.90
CA GLY A 469 6.71 -12.43 -18.36
C GLY A 469 7.33 -11.20 -17.68
N ASP A 470 7.34 -11.19 -16.36
CA ASP A 470 7.97 -10.16 -15.52
C ASP A 470 9.39 -10.61 -15.21
N VAL A 471 10.36 -10.03 -15.92
CA VAL A 471 11.74 -10.50 -15.90
C VAL A 471 12.71 -9.33 -15.84
N THR A 472 13.74 -9.43 -15.00
CA THR A 472 14.85 -8.48 -14.96
C THR A 472 16.16 -9.16 -15.35
N LEU A 473 16.85 -8.58 -16.32
CA LEU A 473 18.21 -8.94 -16.72
C LEU A 473 19.21 -7.99 -16.04
N TRP A 474 20.14 -8.55 -15.29
CA TRP A 474 21.17 -7.82 -14.55
C TRP A 474 22.55 -8.00 -15.20
N ASP A 475 23.39 -6.96 -15.15
CA ASP A 475 24.77 -7.00 -15.66
C ASP A 475 25.74 -7.81 -14.78
N ALA A 476 25.37 -8.06 -13.52
CA ALA A 476 26.12 -8.84 -12.54
C ALA A 476 25.15 -9.50 -11.55
N ASN A 477 25.68 -10.20 -10.55
CA ASN A 477 24.90 -10.73 -9.43
C ASN A 477 24.02 -9.65 -8.81
N PRO A 478 22.67 -9.79 -8.78
CA PRO A 478 21.76 -8.76 -8.27
C PRO A 478 22.04 -8.33 -6.84
N PHE A 479 22.66 -9.19 -6.03
CA PHE A 479 23.07 -8.86 -4.64
C PHE A 479 24.40 -8.12 -4.54
N SER A 480 25.05 -7.78 -5.66
CA SER A 480 26.18 -6.87 -5.67
C SER A 480 25.71 -5.41 -5.69
N ILE A 481 26.34 -4.54 -4.88
CA ILE A 481 26.10 -3.09 -4.91
C ILE A 481 26.42 -2.44 -6.26
N TYR A 482 27.21 -3.12 -7.11
CA TYR A 482 27.55 -2.66 -8.46
C TYR A 482 26.55 -3.11 -9.53
N ALA A 483 25.71 -4.11 -9.22
CA ALA A 483 24.74 -4.63 -10.18
C ALA A 483 23.75 -3.57 -10.63
N ARG A 484 23.42 -3.60 -11.93
CA ARG A 484 22.42 -2.74 -12.55
C ARG A 484 21.47 -3.59 -13.38
N ALA A 485 20.18 -3.30 -13.27
CA ALA A 485 19.23 -3.83 -14.25
C ALA A 485 19.59 -3.28 -15.64
N GLN A 486 19.81 -4.19 -16.59
CA GLN A 486 20.07 -3.84 -17.99
C GLN A 486 18.77 -3.70 -18.77
N ARG A 487 17.86 -4.68 -18.58
CA ARG A 487 16.55 -4.71 -19.23
C ARG A 487 15.50 -5.21 -18.25
N VAL A 488 14.30 -4.66 -18.35
CA VAL A 488 13.14 -5.08 -17.56
C VAL A 488 11.97 -5.33 -18.50
N TRP A 489 11.42 -6.53 -18.44
CA TRP A 489 10.18 -6.90 -19.12
C TRP A 489 9.04 -6.95 -18.13
N ILE A 490 7.88 -6.41 -18.55
CA ILE A 490 6.63 -6.43 -17.81
C ILE A 490 5.58 -7.04 -18.73
N ASP A 491 5.00 -8.18 -18.34
CA ASP A 491 4.11 -8.96 -19.21
C ASP A 491 4.72 -9.21 -20.59
N GLY A 492 6.02 -9.52 -20.64
CA GLY A 492 6.78 -9.80 -21.86
C GLY A 492 7.06 -8.58 -22.74
N GLY A 493 6.52 -7.41 -22.42
CA GLY A 493 6.85 -6.14 -23.07
C GLY A 493 8.11 -5.50 -22.45
N LEU A 494 9.03 -5.01 -23.29
CA LEU A 494 10.24 -4.34 -22.84
C LEU A 494 9.87 -2.97 -22.26
N ALA A 495 9.92 -2.84 -20.93
CA ALA A 495 9.54 -1.64 -20.20
C ALA A 495 10.74 -0.72 -19.88
N TYR A 496 11.94 -1.30 -19.83
CA TYR A 496 13.19 -0.56 -19.61
C TYR A 496 14.34 -1.26 -20.33
N ASP A 497 15.19 -0.45 -20.98
CA ASP A 497 16.49 -0.87 -21.53
C ASP A 497 17.50 0.24 -21.23
N ARG A 498 18.54 -0.08 -20.47
CA ARG A 498 19.57 0.87 -20.07
C ARG A 498 20.33 1.48 -21.25
N SER A 499 20.38 0.79 -22.38
CA SER A 499 21.04 1.25 -23.59
C SER A 499 20.15 2.10 -24.50
N ASP A 500 18.82 2.10 -24.28
CA ASP A 500 17.87 2.88 -25.08
C ASP A 500 17.48 4.20 -24.36
N PRO A 501 17.94 5.38 -24.84
CA PRO A 501 17.59 6.65 -24.19
C PRO A 501 16.09 6.94 -24.10
N ARG A 502 15.28 6.33 -24.98
CA ARG A 502 13.81 6.53 -24.97
C ARG A 502 13.14 5.84 -23.80
N LEU A 503 13.79 4.83 -23.23
CA LEU A 503 13.31 4.03 -22.10
C LEU A 503 13.99 4.38 -20.78
N GLN A 504 14.84 5.44 -20.77
CA GLN A 504 15.47 5.92 -19.55
C GLN A 504 14.48 6.74 -18.70
N PRO A 505 14.67 6.75 -17.36
CA PRO A 505 13.95 7.67 -16.49
C PRO A 505 14.11 9.12 -16.94
N LYS A 506 13.02 9.88 -16.90
CA LYS A 506 13.00 11.31 -17.20
C LYS A 506 12.69 12.08 -15.93
N SER A 507 13.23 13.31 -15.84
CA SER A 507 12.87 14.23 -14.77
C SER A 507 11.51 14.88 -15.05
N ASP A 508 10.86 15.41 -13.99
CA ASP A 508 9.62 16.18 -14.12
C ASP A 508 9.77 17.41 -15.04
N PHE A 509 10.95 18.00 -15.09
CA PHE A 509 11.25 19.13 -15.96
C PHE A 509 11.26 18.75 -17.45
N GLU A 510 11.32 17.47 -17.77
CA GLU A 510 11.31 16.95 -19.14
C GLU A 510 9.94 16.40 -19.55
N LEU A 511 8.99 16.29 -18.61
CA LEU A 511 7.63 15.86 -18.90
C LEU A 511 6.94 16.87 -19.84
N GLY A 512 6.36 16.37 -20.92
CA GLY A 512 5.72 17.20 -21.93
C GLY A 512 6.66 17.79 -22.99
N LEU A 513 7.96 17.61 -22.88
CA LEU A 513 8.89 17.91 -23.96
C LEU A 513 8.80 16.81 -25.02
N GLU A 514 8.47 17.17 -26.25
CA GLU A 514 8.54 16.24 -27.38
C GLU A 514 9.99 15.81 -27.58
N VAL A 515 10.25 14.52 -27.45
CA VAL A 515 11.51 13.94 -27.93
C VAL A 515 11.48 14.07 -29.45
N ARG A 516 12.14 15.08 -29.99
CA ARG A 516 12.36 15.14 -31.44
C ARG A 516 13.06 13.84 -31.86
N ARG A 517 12.36 13.02 -32.62
CA ARG A 517 12.83 11.76 -33.17
C ARG A 517 13.84 12.01 -34.30
#